data_0b4e3098c766c92ac5168981da0d588c
#
_entry.id   0b4e3098c766c92ac5168981da0d588c
#
_cell.length_a   1.000
_cell.length_b   1.000
_cell.length_c   1.000
_cell.angle_alpha   90.00
_cell.angle_beta   90.00
_cell.angle_gamma   90.00
#
_symmetry.space_group_name_H-M   'P 1'
#
loop_
_entity.id
_entity.type
_entity.pdbx_description
1 polymer ?
#
loop_
_entity_poly.entity_id
_entity_poly.type
_entity_poly.pdbx_seq_one_letter_code
_entity_poly.pdbx_strand_id
1 'polypeptide(L)'
;MAESKHPRKFAGEQRLGVAVIPADVTDEGAAQRILTDVRPEVLVLNAGATPRMGPLDRLSWADFTAPWETDVKAGLYWMQAALNLPLAPGTRVLVGSSGAAEQGSPLSGGYAGAKRMLWIMAKYANGIAKQKGLGIRFQAIVPLQIIGGTGVGDAASSAYARAMGIERGAFLARFGAPMPPRQFGDHLVAVLDDPQYATGFAFGLKGDTGITVLEGEAA
;
A
#
# COMPACT_ATOMS: atom_id res chain seq x y z
N MET A 1 -8.36 -14.65 29.12
CA MET A 1 -9.30 -13.56 28.82
C MET A 1 -8.46 -12.31 28.53
N ALA A 2 -8.26 -11.97 27.27
CA ALA A 2 -7.53 -10.78 26.87
C ALA A 2 -8.55 -9.65 26.72
N GLU A 3 -8.39 -8.59 27.52
CA GLU A 3 -9.20 -7.37 27.42
C GLU A 3 -9.10 -6.78 26.03
N SER A 4 -10.24 -6.62 25.36
CA SER A 4 -10.37 -5.91 24.11
C SER A 4 -10.01 -4.43 24.37
N LYS A 5 -8.84 -3.99 23.89
CA LYS A 5 -8.53 -2.57 23.86
C LYS A 5 -9.57 -1.88 22.98
N HIS A 6 -10.37 -1.02 23.57
CA HIS A 6 -11.34 -0.18 22.89
C HIS A 6 -10.67 0.52 21.69
N PRO A 7 -11.30 0.54 20.50
CA PRO A 7 -10.76 1.26 19.36
C PRO A 7 -10.63 2.73 19.78
N ARG A 8 -9.42 3.27 19.61
CA ARG A 8 -9.23 4.72 19.74
C ARG A 8 -10.17 5.39 18.74
N LYS A 9 -11.14 6.16 19.22
CA LYS A 9 -11.94 7.03 18.36
C LYS A 9 -10.95 7.90 17.59
N PHE A 10 -10.87 7.70 16.29
CA PHE A 10 -10.05 8.56 15.45
C PHE A 10 -10.66 9.96 15.47
N ALA A 11 -9.96 10.93 16.03
CA ALA A 11 -10.38 12.32 16.09
C ALA A 11 -10.65 12.95 14.71
N GLY A 12 -10.34 12.25 13.62
CA GLY A 12 -10.63 12.60 12.25
C GLY A 12 -12.05 12.30 11.76
N GLU A 13 -12.79 11.37 12.40
CA GLU A 13 -14.12 10.95 11.92
C GLU A 13 -15.10 12.10 11.81
N GLN A 14 -15.22 12.90 12.85
CA GLN A 14 -16.15 14.03 12.89
C GLN A 14 -15.70 15.21 12.01
N ARG A 15 -14.38 15.33 11.77
CA ARG A 15 -13.78 16.46 11.04
C ARG A 15 -13.76 16.25 9.53
N LEU A 16 -13.76 15.00 9.06
CA LEU A 16 -13.65 14.65 7.65
C LEU A 16 -14.94 14.10 7.05
N GLY A 17 -15.97 13.85 7.85
CA GLY A 17 -17.23 13.26 7.37
C GLY A 17 -17.09 11.84 6.82
N VAL A 18 -16.12 11.06 7.34
CA VAL A 18 -15.86 9.68 6.93
C VAL A 18 -16.48 8.69 7.91
N ALA A 19 -16.98 7.56 7.42
CA ALA A 19 -17.40 6.44 8.25
C ALA A 19 -16.18 5.55 8.56
N VAL A 20 -16.04 5.11 9.83
CA VAL A 20 -14.98 4.20 10.25
C VAL A 20 -15.58 2.84 10.55
N ILE A 21 -15.07 1.81 9.88
CA ILE A 21 -15.43 0.40 10.13
C ILE A 21 -14.21 -0.28 10.75
N PRO A 22 -14.21 -0.57 12.06
CA PRO A 22 -13.14 -1.32 12.70
C PRO A 22 -13.08 -2.74 12.16
N ALA A 23 -11.92 -3.14 11.61
CA ALA A 23 -11.73 -4.48 11.08
C ALA A 23 -10.24 -4.87 11.15
N ASP A 24 -9.99 -6.18 11.27
CA ASP A 24 -8.69 -6.75 10.96
C ASP A 24 -8.63 -7.00 9.45
N VAL A 25 -7.72 -6.32 8.78
CA VAL A 25 -7.58 -6.45 7.32
C VAL A 25 -7.09 -7.84 6.89
N THR A 26 -6.57 -8.63 7.82
CA THR A 26 -6.14 -10.02 7.61
C THR A 26 -7.23 -11.05 7.89
N ASP A 27 -8.45 -10.60 8.24
CA ASP A 27 -9.65 -11.44 8.35
C ASP A 27 -10.34 -11.53 6.98
N GLU A 28 -10.38 -12.73 6.41
CA GLU A 28 -11.04 -13.01 5.13
C GLU A 28 -12.53 -12.62 5.15
N GLY A 29 -13.22 -12.93 6.25
CA GLY A 29 -14.62 -12.58 6.41
C GLY A 29 -14.87 -11.07 6.49
N ALA A 30 -13.92 -10.29 6.99
CA ALA A 30 -14.04 -8.84 7.04
C ALA A 30 -14.03 -8.23 5.62
N ALA A 31 -13.15 -8.69 4.73
CA ALA A 31 -13.09 -8.22 3.36
C ALA A 31 -14.42 -8.45 2.63
N GLN A 32 -14.98 -9.66 2.74
CA GLN A 32 -16.27 -9.98 2.13
C GLN A 32 -17.43 -9.13 2.66
N ARG A 33 -17.57 -9.04 4.00
CA ARG A 33 -18.65 -8.25 4.61
C ARG A 33 -18.57 -6.78 4.19
N ILE A 34 -17.40 -6.15 4.34
CA ILE A 34 -17.23 -4.73 4.07
C ILE A 34 -17.49 -4.41 2.60
N LEU A 35 -16.95 -5.19 1.65
CA LEU A 35 -17.16 -4.92 0.24
C LEU A 35 -18.61 -5.20 -0.20
N THR A 36 -19.30 -6.15 0.44
CA THR A 36 -20.73 -6.40 0.18
C THR A 36 -21.58 -5.21 0.62
N ASP A 37 -21.28 -4.65 1.80
CA ASP A 37 -22.08 -3.57 2.39
C ASP A 37 -21.78 -2.22 1.73
N VAL A 38 -20.48 -1.92 1.46
CA VAL A 38 -20.03 -0.60 0.97
C VAL A 38 -20.13 -0.50 -0.56
N ARG A 39 -19.82 -1.56 -1.29
CA ARG A 39 -19.76 -1.61 -2.78
C ARG A 39 -19.03 -0.40 -3.36
N PRO A 40 -17.74 -0.22 -3.03
CA PRO A 40 -17.00 0.98 -3.38
C PRO A 40 -16.76 1.07 -4.90
N GLU A 41 -16.74 2.31 -5.43
CA GLU A 41 -16.24 2.60 -6.79
C GLU A 41 -14.70 2.68 -6.81
N VAL A 42 -14.11 3.05 -5.69
CA VAL A 42 -12.65 3.07 -5.48
C VAL A 42 -12.30 2.34 -4.20
N LEU A 43 -11.44 1.34 -4.29
CA LEU A 43 -10.89 0.61 -3.16
C LEU A 43 -9.39 0.87 -3.05
N VAL A 44 -8.89 1.34 -1.90
CA VAL A 44 -7.47 1.58 -1.67
C VAL A 44 -6.93 0.58 -0.64
N LEU A 45 -6.12 -0.36 -1.08
CA LEU A 45 -5.44 -1.33 -0.23
C LEU A 45 -4.09 -0.76 0.21
N ASN A 46 -4.07 -0.04 1.33
CA ASN A 46 -2.88 0.65 1.85
C ASN A 46 -2.47 0.20 3.26
N ALA A 47 -3.29 -0.58 3.94
CA ALA A 47 -2.94 -1.13 5.25
C ALA A 47 -1.70 -2.04 5.14
N GLY A 48 -0.84 -2.00 6.15
CA GLY A 48 0.36 -2.83 6.17
C GLY A 48 1.11 -2.72 7.48
N ALA A 49 1.98 -3.69 7.74
CA ALA A 49 2.84 -3.72 8.91
C ALA A 49 4.03 -2.76 8.76
N THR A 50 4.43 -2.13 9.85
CA THR A 50 5.74 -1.48 9.92
C THR A 50 6.81 -2.57 10.03
N PRO A 51 7.73 -2.71 9.04
CA PRO A 51 8.73 -3.76 9.08
C PRO A 51 9.70 -3.55 10.24
N ARG A 52 10.13 -4.65 10.85
CA ARG A 52 11.27 -4.60 11.76
C ARG A 52 12.54 -4.36 10.95
N MET A 53 13.20 -3.26 11.23
CA MET A 53 14.41 -2.88 10.51
C MET A 53 15.65 -3.53 11.13
N GLY A 54 16.47 -4.16 10.29
CA GLY A 54 17.71 -4.81 10.67
C GLY A 54 18.41 -5.47 9.49
N PRO A 55 19.72 -5.78 9.62
CA PRO A 55 20.47 -6.47 8.58
C PRO A 55 20.00 -7.93 8.46
N LEU A 56 20.09 -8.48 7.26
CA LEU A 56 19.57 -9.81 6.92
C LEU A 56 20.11 -10.93 7.82
N ASP A 57 21.37 -10.84 8.23
CA ASP A 57 22.08 -11.82 9.09
C ASP A 57 21.60 -11.83 10.55
N ARG A 58 20.70 -10.90 10.94
CA ARG A 58 20.21 -10.76 12.32
C ARG A 58 18.70 -10.77 12.46
N LEU A 59 17.98 -10.83 11.37
CA LEU A 59 16.51 -10.88 11.40
C LEU A 59 16.02 -12.27 11.77
N SER A 60 15.05 -12.35 12.69
CA SER A 60 14.31 -13.58 12.91
C SER A 60 13.38 -13.89 11.73
N TRP A 61 12.99 -15.16 11.58
CA TRP A 61 11.99 -15.52 10.57
C TRP A 61 10.67 -14.76 10.77
N ALA A 62 10.22 -14.62 12.00
CA ALA A 62 9.00 -13.88 12.32
C ALA A 62 9.08 -12.40 11.92
N ASP A 63 10.21 -11.73 12.18
CA ASP A 63 10.43 -10.34 11.76
C ASP A 63 10.50 -10.23 10.22
N PHE A 64 11.12 -11.22 9.58
CA PHE A 64 11.24 -11.26 8.12
C PHE A 64 9.89 -11.43 7.44
N THR A 65 9.01 -12.31 7.96
CA THR A 65 7.72 -12.63 7.35
C THR A 65 6.57 -11.73 7.79
N ALA A 66 6.73 -10.91 8.82
CA ALA A 66 5.65 -10.05 9.33
C ALA A 66 4.93 -9.21 8.23
N PRO A 67 5.63 -8.60 7.25
CA PRO A 67 4.96 -7.93 6.14
C PRO A 67 4.18 -8.88 5.22
N TRP A 68 4.56 -10.15 5.13
CA TRP A 68 3.82 -11.15 4.37
C TRP A 68 2.55 -11.57 5.08
N GLU A 69 2.64 -11.83 6.39
CA GLU A 69 1.49 -12.21 7.24
C GLU A 69 0.45 -11.08 7.38
N THR A 70 0.85 -9.84 7.13
CA THR A 70 -0.07 -8.70 7.20
C THR A 70 -0.42 -8.20 5.79
N ASP A 71 0.55 -7.68 5.05
CA ASP A 71 0.30 -6.93 3.81
C ASP A 71 -0.14 -7.87 2.67
N VAL A 72 0.60 -8.97 2.46
CA VAL A 72 0.29 -9.91 1.38
C VAL A 72 -0.99 -10.67 1.67
N LYS A 73 -1.19 -11.11 2.92
CA LYS A 73 -2.40 -11.79 3.36
C LYS A 73 -3.64 -10.91 3.22
N ALA A 74 -3.56 -9.66 3.70
CA ALA A 74 -4.63 -8.69 3.48
C ALA A 74 -4.87 -8.46 1.98
N GLY A 75 -3.83 -8.20 1.20
CA GLY A 75 -3.93 -8.03 -0.25
C GLY A 75 -4.65 -9.19 -0.92
N LEU A 76 -4.31 -10.44 -0.55
CA LEU A 76 -4.95 -11.64 -1.08
C LEU A 76 -6.46 -11.64 -0.80
N TYR A 77 -6.87 -11.49 0.45
CA TYR A 77 -8.29 -11.58 0.81
C TYR A 77 -9.13 -10.46 0.21
N TRP A 78 -8.61 -9.23 0.22
CA TRP A 78 -9.34 -8.10 -0.35
C TRP A 78 -9.41 -8.15 -1.89
N MET A 79 -8.37 -8.61 -2.58
CA MET A 79 -8.41 -8.82 -4.03
C MET A 79 -9.35 -9.99 -4.40
N GLN A 80 -9.33 -11.08 -3.64
CA GLN A 80 -10.27 -12.20 -3.83
C GLN A 80 -11.72 -11.74 -3.65
N ALA A 81 -12.00 -10.98 -2.60
CA ALA A 81 -13.33 -10.42 -2.38
C ALA A 81 -13.76 -9.51 -3.54
N ALA A 82 -12.88 -8.60 -4.01
CA ALA A 82 -13.16 -7.73 -5.14
C ALA A 82 -13.41 -8.49 -6.47
N LEU A 83 -12.74 -9.64 -6.66
CA LEU A 83 -12.90 -10.48 -7.87
C LEU A 83 -14.14 -11.39 -7.85
N ASN A 84 -14.71 -11.64 -6.68
CA ASN A 84 -15.81 -12.60 -6.51
C ASN A 84 -17.13 -11.96 -6.05
N LEU A 85 -17.12 -10.70 -5.64
CA LEU A 85 -18.31 -9.94 -5.32
C LEU A 85 -18.77 -9.10 -6.53
N PRO A 86 -20.07 -8.76 -6.63
CA PRO A 86 -20.60 -7.96 -7.72
C PRO A 86 -20.29 -6.46 -7.53
N LEU A 87 -19.03 -6.08 -7.67
CA LEU A 87 -18.64 -4.67 -7.73
C LEU A 87 -19.05 -4.08 -9.08
N ALA A 88 -19.34 -2.77 -9.10
CA ALA A 88 -19.75 -2.11 -10.34
C ALA A 88 -18.62 -2.12 -11.38
N PRO A 89 -18.94 -2.34 -12.68
CA PRO A 89 -17.97 -2.08 -13.74
C PRO A 89 -17.44 -0.65 -13.66
N GLY A 90 -16.14 -0.47 -13.86
CA GLY A 90 -15.46 0.81 -13.64
C GLY A 90 -14.80 0.93 -12.27
N THR A 91 -15.12 0.05 -11.32
CA THR A 91 -14.43 0.04 -10.00
C THR A 91 -12.92 -0.06 -10.15
N ARG A 92 -12.21 0.78 -9.41
CA ARG A 92 -10.74 0.81 -9.38
C ARG A 92 -10.19 0.38 -8.03
N VAL A 93 -9.24 -0.53 -8.04
CA VAL A 93 -8.55 -1.05 -6.86
C VAL A 93 -7.10 -0.59 -6.89
N LEU A 94 -6.76 0.37 -6.02
CA LEU A 94 -5.39 0.87 -5.86
C LEU A 94 -4.66 0.04 -4.81
N VAL A 95 -3.55 -0.56 -5.20
CA VAL A 95 -2.77 -1.48 -4.35
C VAL A 95 -1.46 -0.81 -3.94
N GLY A 96 -1.32 -0.51 -2.66
CA GLY A 96 -0.14 0.14 -2.10
C GLY A 96 1.10 -0.77 -2.12
N SER A 97 2.04 -0.47 -3.02
CA SER A 97 3.37 -1.05 -3.09
C SER A 97 4.41 -0.09 -2.48
N SER A 98 5.65 -0.10 -2.96
CA SER A 98 6.76 0.73 -2.47
C SER A 98 7.89 0.74 -3.47
N GLY A 99 8.68 1.80 -3.52
CA GLY A 99 9.95 1.82 -4.25
C GLY A 99 10.93 0.71 -3.81
N ALA A 100 10.81 0.21 -2.58
CA ALA A 100 11.52 -0.96 -2.12
C ALA A 100 11.21 -2.22 -2.95
N ALA A 101 10.02 -2.33 -3.53
CA ALA A 101 9.61 -3.42 -4.41
C ALA A 101 10.38 -3.46 -5.74
N GLU A 102 10.92 -2.33 -6.15
CA GLU A 102 11.69 -2.16 -7.39
C GLU A 102 13.19 -2.31 -7.15
N GLN A 103 13.71 -1.63 -6.12
CA GLN A 103 15.15 -1.49 -5.87
C GLN A 103 15.66 -2.37 -4.73
N GLY A 104 14.77 -3.03 -3.98
CA GLY A 104 15.12 -3.69 -2.75
C GLY A 104 15.20 -2.72 -1.56
N SER A 105 15.38 -3.27 -0.37
CA SER A 105 15.56 -2.51 0.87
C SER A 105 16.32 -3.39 1.89
N PRO A 106 17.66 -3.36 1.90
CA PRO A 106 18.49 -4.33 2.63
C PRO A 106 18.24 -4.42 4.14
N LEU A 107 17.69 -3.38 4.74
CA LEU A 107 17.38 -3.35 6.18
C LEU A 107 15.92 -3.64 6.51
N SER A 108 15.03 -3.86 5.53
CA SER A 108 13.60 -4.03 5.78
C SER A 108 13.11 -5.48 5.76
N GLY A 109 14.01 -6.44 5.77
CA GLY A 109 13.68 -7.88 5.76
C GLY A 109 12.84 -8.28 4.56
N GLY A 110 11.71 -8.92 4.81
CA GLY A 110 10.78 -9.37 3.77
C GLY A 110 9.87 -8.30 3.17
N TYR A 111 9.95 -7.04 3.63
CA TYR A 111 9.08 -5.95 3.21
C TYR A 111 9.14 -5.67 1.68
N ALA A 112 10.36 -5.59 1.14
CA ALA A 112 10.55 -5.37 -0.30
C ALA A 112 9.87 -6.46 -1.14
N GLY A 113 10.04 -7.73 -0.74
CA GLY A 113 9.38 -8.88 -1.36
C GLY A 113 7.87 -8.85 -1.20
N ALA A 114 7.35 -8.53 -0.02
CA ALA A 114 5.93 -8.42 0.25
C ALA A 114 5.28 -7.32 -0.63
N LYS A 115 5.91 -6.14 -0.72
CA LYS A 115 5.43 -5.05 -1.58
C LYS A 115 5.53 -5.37 -3.07
N ARG A 116 6.56 -6.13 -3.49
CA ARG A 116 6.64 -6.65 -4.86
C ARG A 116 5.55 -7.69 -5.13
N MET A 117 5.25 -8.56 -4.17
CA MET A 117 4.18 -9.54 -4.30
C MET A 117 2.82 -8.89 -4.47
N LEU A 118 2.50 -7.83 -3.72
CA LEU A 118 1.27 -7.05 -3.90
C LEU A 118 1.15 -6.48 -5.32
N TRP A 119 2.24 -5.96 -5.87
CA TRP A 119 2.28 -5.47 -7.26
C TRP A 119 1.97 -6.60 -8.25
N ILE A 120 2.63 -7.75 -8.10
CA ILE A 120 2.42 -8.93 -8.95
C ILE A 120 0.97 -9.44 -8.82
N MET A 121 0.44 -9.51 -7.60
CA MET A 121 -0.95 -9.93 -7.35
C MET A 121 -1.96 -9.01 -8.02
N ALA A 122 -1.74 -7.70 -8.03
CA ALA A 122 -2.58 -6.74 -8.76
C ALA A 122 -2.59 -7.06 -10.28
N LYS A 123 -1.44 -7.46 -10.84
CA LYS A 123 -1.34 -7.88 -12.25
C LYS A 123 -2.13 -9.17 -12.51
N TYR A 124 -2.02 -10.16 -11.62
CA TYR A 124 -2.80 -11.40 -11.72
C TYR A 124 -4.31 -11.12 -11.60
N ALA A 125 -4.69 -10.24 -10.69
CA ALA A 125 -6.09 -9.84 -10.50
C ALA A 125 -6.67 -9.17 -11.75
N ASN A 126 -5.92 -8.34 -12.46
CA ASN A 126 -6.35 -7.78 -13.74
C ASN A 126 -6.61 -8.86 -14.79
N GLY A 127 -5.72 -9.87 -14.90
CA GLY A 127 -5.93 -11.00 -15.82
C GLY A 127 -7.23 -11.75 -15.53
N ILE A 128 -7.50 -12.02 -14.24
CA ILE A 128 -8.74 -12.68 -13.81
C ILE A 128 -9.96 -11.79 -14.07
N ALA A 129 -9.88 -10.50 -13.75
CA ALA A 129 -10.98 -9.56 -13.98
C ALA A 129 -11.34 -9.47 -15.47
N LYS A 130 -10.33 -9.41 -16.35
CA LYS A 130 -10.48 -9.41 -17.81
C LYS A 130 -11.14 -10.73 -18.29
N GLN A 131 -10.63 -11.87 -17.83
CA GLN A 131 -11.17 -13.18 -18.18
C GLN A 131 -12.63 -13.35 -17.77
N LYS A 132 -13.00 -12.82 -16.60
CA LYS A 132 -14.38 -12.88 -16.09
C LYS A 132 -15.29 -11.76 -16.63
N GLY A 133 -14.76 -10.80 -17.39
CA GLY A 133 -15.54 -9.66 -17.90
C GLY A 133 -16.07 -8.73 -16.82
N LEU A 134 -15.35 -8.59 -15.68
CA LEU A 134 -15.85 -7.83 -14.52
C LEU A 134 -15.83 -6.31 -14.72
N GLY A 135 -15.02 -5.80 -15.65
CA GLY A 135 -14.89 -4.36 -15.88
C GLY A 135 -14.23 -3.61 -14.72
N ILE A 136 -13.59 -4.29 -13.77
CA ILE A 136 -12.83 -3.70 -12.65
C ILE A 136 -11.34 -3.69 -12.96
N ARG A 137 -10.59 -2.74 -12.36
CA ARG A 137 -9.17 -2.58 -12.62
C ARG A 137 -8.37 -2.51 -11.33
N PHE A 138 -7.26 -3.25 -11.28
CA PHE A 138 -6.28 -3.22 -10.20
C PHE A 138 -5.04 -2.44 -10.65
N GLN A 139 -4.54 -1.52 -9.84
CA GLN A 139 -3.41 -0.65 -10.17
C GLN A 139 -2.44 -0.59 -9.00
N ALA A 140 -1.14 -0.76 -9.28
CA ALA A 140 -0.10 -0.68 -8.27
C ALA A 140 0.33 0.78 -8.06
N ILE A 141 0.34 1.23 -6.82
CA ILE A 141 0.81 2.54 -6.40
C ILE A 141 2.15 2.37 -5.71
N VAL A 142 3.18 3.00 -6.25
CA VAL A 142 4.58 2.81 -5.86
C VAL A 142 5.17 4.14 -5.38
N PRO A 143 5.09 4.48 -4.09
CA PRO A 143 5.83 5.63 -3.56
C PRO A 143 7.32 5.42 -3.77
N LEU A 144 7.96 6.28 -4.57
CA LEU A 144 9.40 6.26 -4.87
C LEU A 144 10.22 7.15 -3.92
N GLN A 145 9.56 7.72 -2.94
CA GLN A 145 10.10 8.63 -1.94
C GLN A 145 9.50 8.28 -0.58
N ILE A 146 10.23 8.57 0.50
CA ILE A 146 9.72 8.44 1.86
C ILE A 146 8.51 9.36 2.04
N ILE A 147 7.40 8.81 2.54
CA ILE A 147 6.24 9.62 2.94
C ILE A 147 6.47 10.04 4.39
N GLY A 148 6.55 11.32 4.63
CA GLY A 148 6.81 11.89 5.95
C GLY A 148 5.68 11.63 6.95
N GLY A 149 6.03 11.47 8.21
CA GLY A 149 5.05 11.24 9.29
C GLY A 149 4.35 9.88 9.25
N THR A 150 4.91 8.90 8.51
CA THR A 150 4.41 7.52 8.49
C THR A 150 5.33 6.59 9.30
N GLY A 151 4.73 5.58 9.97
CA GLY A 151 5.50 4.61 10.75
C GLY A 151 6.60 3.91 9.95
N VAL A 152 6.31 3.53 8.69
CA VAL A 152 7.29 2.90 7.78
C VAL A 152 8.40 3.89 7.40
N GLY A 153 8.05 5.14 7.05
CA GLY A 153 9.02 6.17 6.69
C GLY A 153 9.95 6.52 7.85
N ASP A 154 9.41 6.60 9.07
CA ASP A 154 10.17 6.88 10.29
C ASP A 154 11.10 5.72 10.66
N ALA A 155 10.61 4.49 10.61
CA ALA A 155 11.41 3.29 10.86
C ALA A 155 12.56 3.16 9.86
N ALA A 156 12.27 3.31 8.56
CA ALA A 156 13.26 3.22 7.49
C ALA A 156 14.32 4.31 7.63
N SER A 157 13.94 5.59 7.69
CA SER A 157 14.89 6.70 7.76
C SER A 157 15.80 6.62 8.99
N SER A 158 15.26 6.20 10.14
CA SER A 158 16.04 6.02 11.37
C SER A 158 17.01 4.84 11.28
N ALA A 159 16.61 3.73 10.68
CA ALA A 159 17.46 2.55 10.54
C ALA A 159 18.61 2.78 9.55
N TYR A 160 18.32 3.35 8.40
CA TYR A 160 19.33 3.66 7.38
C TYR A 160 20.32 4.74 7.86
N ALA A 161 19.85 5.80 8.50
CA ALA A 161 20.72 6.82 9.09
C ALA A 161 21.70 6.21 10.10
N ARG A 162 21.20 5.35 10.99
CA ARG A 162 22.02 4.62 11.96
C ARG A 162 23.03 3.70 11.29
N ALA A 163 22.63 2.94 10.29
CA ALA A 163 23.54 2.05 9.55
C ALA A 163 24.65 2.81 8.82
N MET A 164 24.37 4.04 8.40
CA MET A 164 25.34 4.92 7.73
C MET A 164 26.16 5.78 8.73
N GLY A 165 25.88 5.72 10.03
CA GLY A 165 26.55 6.53 11.04
C GLY A 165 26.30 8.04 10.91
N ILE A 166 25.13 8.45 10.40
CA ILE A 166 24.76 9.85 10.18
C ILE A 166 23.46 10.21 10.90
N GLU A 167 23.23 11.49 11.10
CA GLU A 167 21.97 11.99 11.61
C GLU A 167 20.82 11.73 10.63
N ARG A 168 19.60 11.46 11.16
CA ARG A 168 18.41 11.21 10.35
C ARG A 168 18.10 12.34 9.36
N GLY A 169 18.29 13.60 9.80
CA GLY A 169 18.10 14.77 8.94
C GLY A 169 19.05 14.78 7.74
N ALA A 170 20.32 14.40 7.97
CA ALA A 170 21.31 14.29 6.91
C ALA A 170 20.99 13.12 5.95
N PHE A 171 20.45 12.00 6.45
CA PHE A 171 19.96 10.92 5.60
C PHE A 171 18.83 11.39 4.69
N LEU A 172 17.81 12.02 5.26
CA LEU A 172 16.65 12.52 4.50
C LEU A 172 17.08 13.55 3.43
N ALA A 173 18.02 14.43 3.74
CA ALA A 173 18.51 15.42 2.79
C ALA A 173 19.17 14.80 1.54
N ARG A 174 19.73 13.58 1.65
CA ARG A 174 20.32 12.86 0.49
C ARG A 174 19.30 12.33 -0.49
N PHE A 175 18.10 12.00 -0.02
CA PHE A 175 17.02 11.40 -0.81
C PHE A 175 15.89 12.39 -1.16
N GLY A 176 16.11 13.67 -0.88
CA GLY A 176 15.10 14.71 -0.99
C GLY A 176 14.20 14.82 0.25
N ALA A 177 13.49 15.93 0.36
CA ALA A 177 12.52 16.11 1.45
C ALA A 177 11.45 15.01 1.37
N PRO A 178 11.02 14.42 2.52
CA PRO A 178 9.93 13.45 2.52
C PRO A 178 8.67 14.02 1.89
N MET A 179 7.98 13.22 1.08
CA MET A 179 6.71 13.62 0.48
C MET A 179 5.64 13.79 1.57
N PRO A 180 4.95 14.94 1.64
CA PRO A 180 3.83 15.11 2.57
C PRO A 180 2.70 14.11 2.29
N PRO A 181 2.01 13.57 3.31
CA PRO A 181 0.87 12.66 3.11
C PRO A 181 -0.24 13.27 2.23
N ARG A 182 -0.48 14.58 2.34
CA ARG A 182 -1.43 15.27 1.49
C ARG A 182 -1.05 15.18 0.01
N GLN A 183 0.20 15.45 -0.32
CA GLN A 183 0.70 15.38 -1.70
C GLN A 183 0.62 13.95 -2.25
N PHE A 184 0.88 12.95 -1.41
CA PHE A 184 0.64 11.56 -1.78
C PHE A 184 -0.84 11.31 -2.13
N GLY A 185 -1.77 11.84 -1.33
CA GLY A 185 -3.21 11.78 -1.60
C GLY A 185 -3.59 12.50 -2.89
N ASP A 186 -3.05 13.70 -3.13
CA ASP A 186 -3.30 14.46 -4.35
C ASP A 186 -2.83 13.69 -5.60
N HIS A 187 -1.71 12.97 -5.52
CA HIS A 187 -1.27 12.07 -6.60
C HIS A 187 -2.21 10.88 -6.82
N LEU A 188 -2.77 10.29 -5.74
CA LEU A 188 -3.77 9.22 -5.89
C LEU A 188 -5.03 9.71 -6.62
N VAL A 189 -5.50 10.91 -6.25
CA VAL A 189 -6.64 11.54 -6.93
C VAL A 189 -6.31 11.79 -8.41
N ALA A 190 -5.12 12.32 -8.71
CA ALA A 190 -4.70 12.51 -10.10
C ALA A 190 -4.63 11.20 -10.90
N VAL A 191 -4.14 10.10 -10.31
CA VAL A 191 -4.16 8.76 -10.96
C VAL A 191 -5.60 8.33 -11.27
N LEU A 192 -6.56 8.68 -10.43
CA LEU A 192 -7.96 8.30 -10.62
C LEU A 192 -8.67 9.17 -11.67
N ASP A 193 -8.41 10.47 -11.67
CA ASP A 193 -9.23 11.45 -12.40
C ASP A 193 -8.62 11.89 -13.74
N ASP A 194 -7.29 11.86 -13.89
CA ASP A 194 -6.64 12.33 -15.10
C ASP A 194 -6.63 11.23 -16.19
N PRO A 195 -7.23 11.49 -17.36
CA PRO A 195 -7.31 10.54 -18.47
C PRO A 195 -5.95 9.99 -18.94
N GLN A 196 -4.86 10.75 -18.76
CA GLN A 196 -3.52 10.27 -19.14
C GLN A 196 -3.08 9.02 -18.37
N TYR A 197 -3.66 8.76 -17.17
CA TYR A 197 -3.36 7.59 -16.35
C TYR A 197 -4.44 6.49 -16.47
N ALA A 198 -5.43 6.68 -17.34
CA ALA A 198 -6.58 5.77 -17.45
C ALA A 198 -6.17 4.33 -17.81
N THR A 199 -5.14 4.14 -18.62
CA THR A 199 -4.68 2.81 -19.08
C THR A 199 -3.46 2.28 -18.34
N GLY A 200 -2.78 3.09 -17.54
CA GLY A 200 -1.60 2.67 -16.78
C GLY A 200 -1.92 1.63 -15.72
N PHE A 201 -0.96 0.74 -15.48
CA PHE A 201 -1.08 -0.32 -14.48
C PHE A 201 -0.31 -0.01 -13.19
N ALA A 202 0.94 0.45 -13.28
CA ALA A 202 1.77 0.77 -12.12
C ALA A 202 2.28 2.21 -12.20
N PHE A 203 2.15 2.94 -11.08
CA PHE A 203 2.46 4.36 -11.00
C PHE A 203 3.48 4.62 -9.91
N GLY A 204 4.63 5.18 -10.29
CA GLY A 204 5.64 5.72 -9.38
C GLY A 204 5.24 7.12 -8.93
N LEU A 205 5.18 7.35 -7.62
CA LEU A 205 4.81 8.65 -7.05
C LEU A 205 6.00 9.30 -6.35
N LYS A 206 6.29 10.54 -6.71
CA LYS A 206 7.38 11.34 -6.15
C LYS A 206 6.96 12.79 -5.96
N GLY A 207 7.36 13.42 -4.85
CA GLY A 207 6.91 14.76 -4.51
C GLY A 207 7.36 15.85 -5.49
N ASP A 208 8.56 15.72 -6.03
CA ASP A 208 9.19 16.72 -6.92
C ASP A 208 8.89 16.48 -8.42
N THR A 209 8.83 15.21 -8.83
CA THR A 209 8.63 14.82 -10.24
C THR A 209 7.21 14.37 -10.58
N GLY A 210 6.34 14.26 -9.56
CA GLY A 210 4.94 13.88 -9.74
C GLY A 210 4.74 12.39 -9.99
N ILE A 211 3.93 12.05 -10.98
CA ILE A 211 3.49 10.68 -11.29
C ILE A 211 4.23 10.19 -12.54
N THR A 212 4.82 9.01 -12.45
CA THR A 212 5.46 8.33 -13.57
C THR A 212 4.77 6.99 -13.82
N VAL A 213 4.43 6.69 -15.06
CA VAL A 213 3.93 5.36 -15.43
C VAL A 213 5.11 4.38 -15.47
N LEU A 214 5.15 3.43 -14.53
CA LEU A 214 6.20 2.41 -14.43
C LEU A 214 5.89 1.20 -15.32
N GLU A 215 4.62 0.80 -15.39
CA GLU A 215 4.12 -0.21 -16.31
C GLU A 215 2.86 0.32 -17.00
N GLY A 216 2.79 0.17 -18.31
CA GLY A 216 1.61 0.47 -19.10
C GLY A 216 0.46 -0.50 -18.83
N GLU A 217 -0.45 -0.67 -19.79
CA GLU A 217 -1.61 -1.55 -19.65
C GLU A 217 -1.15 -2.98 -19.31
N ALA A 218 -1.76 -3.56 -18.28
CA ALA A 218 -1.52 -4.96 -17.95
C ALA A 218 -2.15 -5.84 -19.06
N ALA A 219 -1.31 -6.53 -19.80
CA ALA A 219 -1.70 -7.39 -20.91
C ALA A 219 -2.65 -8.53 -20.48
#